data_a9bd2a281ba500d1bebb445cce5de8f2
#
_entry.id   a9bd2a281ba500d1bebb445cce5de8f2
#
_cell.length_a   1.000
_cell.length_b   1.000
_cell.length_c   1.000
_cell.angle_alpha   90.00
_cell.angle_beta   90.00
_cell.angle_gamma   90.00
#
_symmetry.space_group_name_H-M   'P 1'
#
loop_
_entity.id
_entity.type
_entity.pdbx_description
1 polymer ?
#
loop_
_entity_poly.entity_id
_entity_poly.type
_entity_poly.pdbx_seq_one_letter_code
_entity_poly.pdbx_strand_id
1 'polypeptide(L)'
;LYQSLGEFNQFNSFFNEIKSFKTFNDKDSFILSSKMMMNLLVQGKFEMIPPMLKNCLKLISTGTSEKIRDEYVRSQAIRSYQFVNDIYPILDKSKVNSLSRKIPHIGDSHSLSFSHQEISILNHMRLVQPVWIPNCYAFNFARKEINQYKIFFLNQYKNFRDSKEIFISFGEIDCRKDEGILTYSIKHDKDILEVCEETIKGYI
;
A
#
# COMPACT_ATOMS: atom_id res chain seq x y z
N LEU A 1 -8.70 1.54 9.49
CA LEU A 1 -9.12 2.91 9.15
C LEU A 1 -7.89 3.80 8.87
N TYR A 2 -7.04 4.11 9.86
CA TYR A 2 -5.89 5.02 9.67
C TYR A 2 -4.94 4.61 8.55
N GLN A 3 -4.68 3.31 8.38
CA GLN A 3 -3.84 2.83 7.28
C GLN A 3 -4.47 3.09 5.92
N SER A 4 -5.78 2.88 5.78
CA SER A 4 -6.51 3.13 4.54
C SER A 4 -6.66 4.62 4.24
N LEU A 5 -6.51 5.49 5.24
CA LEU A 5 -6.49 6.94 5.08
C LEU A 5 -5.08 7.49 4.75
N GLY A 6 -4.05 6.64 4.73
CA GLY A 6 -2.66 7.10 4.57
C GLY A 6 -2.08 7.78 5.82
N GLU A 7 -2.77 7.71 6.95
CA GLU A 7 -2.36 8.32 8.22
C GLU A 7 -1.46 7.37 9.02
N PHE A 8 -0.33 7.03 8.43
CA PHE A 8 0.58 6.00 8.96
C PHE A 8 1.13 6.31 10.36
N ASN A 9 1.37 7.58 10.69
CA ASN A 9 1.86 7.95 12.02
C ASN A 9 0.78 7.72 13.09
N GLN A 10 -0.48 8.05 12.79
CA GLN A 10 -1.60 7.80 13.68
C GLN A 10 -1.84 6.30 13.85
N PHE A 11 -1.70 5.51 12.77
CA PHE A 11 -1.76 4.07 12.85
C PHE A 11 -0.67 3.49 13.76
N ASN A 12 0.57 3.99 13.66
CA ASN A 12 1.68 3.57 14.52
C ASN A 12 1.44 3.92 15.99
N SER A 13 0.94 5.13 16.26
CA SER A 13 0.59 5.56 17.62
C SER A 13 -0.48 4.65 18.22
N PHE A 14 -1.55 4.43 17.49
CA PHE A 14 -2.63 3.53 17.87
C PHE A 14 -2.14 2.10 18.10
N PHE A 15 -1.27 1.57 17.21
CA PHE A 15 -0.70 0.24 17.36
C PHE A 15 0.14 0.11 18.65
N ASN A 16 0.98 1.10 18.96
CA ASN A 16 1.78 1.10 20.18
C ASN A 16 0.93 1.20 21.45
N GLU A 17 -0.12 2.00 21.40
CA GLU A 17 -1.10 2.12 22.48
C GLU A 17 -1.81 0.79 22.72
N ILE A 18 -2.35 0.17 21.67
CA ILE A 18 -3.01 -1.13 21.74
C ILE A 18 -2.06 -2.22 22.23
N LYS A 19 -0.82 -2.25 21.77
CA LYS A 19 0.16 -3.26 22.19
C LYS A 19 0.45 -3.24 23.70
N SER A 20 0.24 -2.10 24.36
CA SER A 20 0.34 -1.96 25.81
C SER A 20 -0.80 -2.66 26.57
N PHE A 21 -1.95 -2.86 25.93
CA PHE A 21 -3.05 -3.64 26.49
C PHE A 21 -2.74 -5.13 26.31
N LYS A 22 -2.47 -5.83 27.41
CA LYS A 22 -2.08 -7.26 27.47
C LYS A 22 -3.14 -8.28 26.96
N THR A 23 -4.13 -7.86 26.19
CA THR A 23 -5.33 -8.65 25.86
C THR A 23 -5.38 -9.18 24.42
N PHE A 24 -4.33 -8.98 23.62
CA PHE A 24 -4.35 -9.52 22.25
C PHE A 24 -4.15 -11.02 22.24
N ASN A 25 -5.11 -11.71 21.67
CA ASN A 25 -4.93 -13.10 21.31
C ASN A 25 -3.97 -13.20 20.09
N ASP A 26 -3.45 -14.41 19.87
CA ASP A 26 -2.48 -14.67 18.81
C ASP A 26 -2.98 -14.30 17.40
N LYS A 27 -4.30 -14.41 17.13
CA LYS A 27 -4.90 -14.05 15.84
C LYS A 27 -4.82 -12.55 15.58
N ASP A 28 -5.23 -11.75 16.57
CA ASP A 28 -5.19 -10.30 16.49
C ASP A 28 -3.75 -9.82 16.38
N SER A 29 -2.84 -10.44 17.14
CA SER A 29 -1.40 -10.18 17.05
C SER A 29 -0.85 -10.44 15.64
N PHE A 30 -1.28 -11.51 14.97
CA PHE A 30 -0.87 -11.81 13.60
C PHE A 30 -1.39 -10.76 12.61
N ILE A 31 -2.69 -10.44 12.67
CA ILE A 31 -3.33 -9.44 11.79
C ILE A 31 -2.66 -8.07 11.96
N LEU A 32 -2.50 -7.63 13.20
CA LEU A 32 -1.91 -6.32 13.49
C LEU A 32 -0.43 -6.26 13.08
N SER A 33 0.36 -7.30 13.39
CA SER A 33 1.77 -7.34 13.01
C SER A 33 1.96 -7.32 11.50
N SER A 34 1.15 -8.05 10.73
CA SER A 34 1.23 -8.05 9.27
C SER A 34 0.90 -6.67 8.68
N LYS A 35 -0.12 -5.98 9.20
CA LYS A 35 -0.47 -4.62 8.80
C LYS A 35 0.61 -3.60 9.19
N MET A 36 1.17 -3.75 10.39
CA MET A 36 2.22 -2.87 10.88
C MET A 36 3.49 -2.99 10.06
N MET A 37 3.90 -4.20 9.67
CA MET A 37 5.07 -4.41 8.82
C MET A 37 4.94 -3.68 7.47
N MET A 38 3.78 -3.74 6.81
CA MET A 38 3.50 -2.98 5.59
C MET A 38 3.68 -1.48 5.82
N ASN A 39 3.18 -1.00 6.94
CA ASN A 39 3.26 0.40 7.31
C ASN A 39 4.71 0.87 7.56
N LEU A 40 5.47 0.05 8.28
CA LEU A 40 6.90 0.30 8.53
C LEU A 40 7.74 0.26 7.24
N LEU A 41 7.40 -0.67 6.33
CA LEU A 41 8.04 -0.76 5.01
C LEU A 41 7.82 0.53 4.22
N VAL A 42 6.58 1.02 4.14
CA VAL A 42 6.24 2.27 3.44
C VAL A 42 6.99 3.47 4.04
N GLN A 43 7.14 3.50 5.37
CA GLN A 43 7.85 4.57 6.07
C GLN A 43 9.39 4.45 6.05
N GLY A 44 9.92 3.33 5.58
CA GLY A 44 11.37 3.06 5.61
C GLY A 44 11.93 2.77 7.02
N LYS A 45 11.07 2.39 7.97
CA LYS A 45 11.47 2.05 9.35
C LYS A 45 11.83 0.57 9.44
N PHE A 46 12.88 0.18 8.77
CA PHE A 46 13.25 -1.22 8.53
C PHE A 46 13.71 -1.97 9.76
N GLU A 47 14.29 -1.29 10.73
CA GLU A 47 14.83 -1.89 11.96
C GLU A 47 13.74 -2.57 12.81
N MET A 48 12.49 -2.14 12.65
CA MET A 48 11.35 -2.68 13.41
C MET A 48 10.71 -3.91 12.75
N ILE A 49 11.05 -4.22 11.50
CA ILE A 49 10.42 -5.30 10.71
C ILE A 49 10.86 -6.70 11.15
N PRO A 50 12.17 -6.99 11.39
CA PRO A 50 12.62 -8.35 11.68
C PRO A 50 11.93 -9.04 12.87
N PRO A 51 11.75 -8.39 14.02
CA PRO A 51 11.07 -9.03 15.16
C PRO A 51 9.60 -9.36 14.84
N MET A 52 8.94 -8.57 13.99
CA MET A 52 7.56 -8.82 13.56
C MET A 52 7.47 -9.96 12.56
N LEU A 53 8.40 -10.05 11.60
CA LEU A 53 8.50 -11.19 10.68
C LEU A 53 8.68 -12.50 11.46
N LYS A 54 9.60 -12.53 12.43
CA LYS A 54 9.81 -13.70 13.28
C LYS A 54 8.56 -14.10 14.06
N ASN A 55 7.84 -13.12 14.61
CA ASN A 55 6.59 -13.38 15.33
C ASN A 55 5.50 -13.92 14.39
N CYS A 56 5.31 -13.32 13.24
CA CYS A 56 4.34 -13.78 12.26
C CYS A 56 4.65 -15.21 11.78
N LEU A 57 5.91 -15.51 11.48
CA LEU A 57 6.34 -16.87 11.10
C LEU A 57 5.99 -17.90 12.19
N LYS A 58 6.26 -17.59 13.46
CA LYS A 58 5.88 -18.43 14.59
C LYS A 58 4.37 -18.67 14.64
N LEU A 59 3.56 -17.61 14.48
CA LEU A 59 2.10 -17.71 14.53
C LEU A 59 1.53 -18.51 13.34
N ILE A 60 2.14 -18.42 12.17
CA ILE A 60 1.79 -19.27 11.01
C ILE A 60 2.12 -20.73 11.31
N SER A 61 3.34 -21.02 11.78
CA SER A 61 3.78 -22.40 12.05
C SER A 61 2.97 -23.10 13.15
N THR A 62 2.32 -22.35 14.03
CA THR A 62 1.39 -22.88 15.05
C THR A 62 -0.06 -22.97 14.58
N GLY A 63 -0.34 -22.73 13.29
CA GLY A 63 -1.68 -22.77 12.73
C GLY A 63 -2.59 -21.63 13.21
N THR A 64 -2.02 -20.57 13.78
CA THR A 64 -2.83 -19.44 14.30
C THR A 64 -3.54 -18.69 13.18
N SER A 65 -2.91 -18.54 12.01
CA SER A 65 -3.51 -17.88 10.84
C SER A 65 -4.78 -18.60 10.36
N GLU A 66 -4.82 -19.94 10.45
CA GLU A 66 -5.96 -20.75 10.04
C GLU A 66 -7.19 -20.59 10.95
N LYS A 67 -6.96 -20.15 12.19
CA LYS A 67 -8.01 -19.88 13.18
C LYS A 67 -8.74 -18.55 12.97
N ILE A 68 -8.30 -17.73 12.01
CA ILE A 68 -8.98 -16.48 11.63
C ILE A 68 -10.20 -16.86 10.78
N ARG A 69 -11.40 -16.62 11.32
CA ARG A 69 -12.67 -17.03 10.68
C ARG A 69 -12.98 -16.23 9.42
N ASP A 70 -12.70 -14.94 9.42
CA ASP A 70 -12.91 -14.10 8.26
C ASP A 70 -11.81 -14.39 7.23
N GLU A 71 -12.21 -15.01 6.13
CA GLU A 71 -11.29 -15.44 5.06
C GLU A 71 -10.62 -14.26 4.37
N TYR A 72 -11.33 -13.16 4.17
CA TYR A 72 -10.76 -11.95 3.58
C TYR A 72 -9.67 -11.37 4.46
N VAL A 73 -9.95 -11.19 5.77
CA VAL A 73 -8.98 -10.68 6.74
C VAL A 73 -7.76 -11.60 6.83
N ARG A 74 -7.99 -12.92 6.88
CA ARG A 74 -6.92 -13.93 6.88
C ARG A 74 -6.04 -13.81 5.64
N SER A 75 -6.64 -13.79 4.45
CA SER A 75 -5.92 -13.69 3.18
C SER A 75 -5.10 -12.41 3.11
N GLN A 76 -5.67 -11.27 3.50
CA GLN A 76 -4.96 -10.00 3.51
C GLN A 76 -3.79 -9.99 4.49
N ALA A 77 -3.92 -10.59 5.67
CA ALA A 77 -2.83 -10.68 6.65
C ALA A 77 -1.68 -11.56 6.14
N ILE A 78 -2.01 -12.72 5.56
CA ILE A 78 -1.02 -13.65 4.97
C ILE A 78 -0.29 -12.98 3.80
N ARG A 79 -1.01 -12.35 2.87
CA ARG A 79 -0.41 -11.65 1.72
C ARG A 79 0.51 -10.50 2.17
N SER A 80 0.09 -9.73 3.18
CA SER A 80 0.93 -8.66 3.72
C SER A 80 2.22 -9.20 4.33
N TYR A 81 2.12 -10.30 5.09
CA TYR A 81 3.29 -10.97 5.63
C TYR A 81 4.22 -11.49 4.52
N GLN A 82 3.68 -12.23 3.56
CA GLN A 82 4.45 -12.79 2.44
C GLN A 82 5.16 -11.69 1.66
N PHE A 83 4.44 -10.64 1.28
CA PHE A 83 5.02 -9.51 0.56
C PHE A 83 6.21 -8.90 1.30
N VAL A 84 6.08 -8.61 2.61
CA VAL A 84 7.19 -8.04 3.38
C VAL A 84 8.32 -9.05 3.54
N ASN A 85 8.02 -10.33 3.76
CA ASN A 85 9.01 -11.39 3.88
C ASN A 85 9.87 -11.52 2.62
N ASP A 86 9.27 -11.37 1.45
CA ASP A 86 9.95 -11.52 0.16
C ASP A 86 10.74 -10.26 -0.23
N ILE A 87 10.18 -9.08 0.04
CA ILE A 87 10.80 -7.80 -0.31
C ILE A 87 11.92 -7.39 0.67
N TYR A 88 11.72 -7.60 1.97
CA TYR A 88 12.64 -7.12 3.01
C TYR A 88 14.10 -7.57 2.83
N PRO A 89 14.41 -8.82 2.43
CA PRO A 89 15.80 -9.28 2.23
C PRO A 89 16.52 -8.58 1.09
N ILE A 90 15.79 -8.15 0.05
CA ILE A 90 16.37 -7.57 -1.18
C ILE A 90 16.48 -6.04 -1.12
N LEU A 91 15.89 -5.41 -0.10
CA LEU A 91 15.98 -3.96 0.08
C LEU A 91 17.38 -3.53 0.54
N ASP A 92 17.92 -2.53 -0.14
CA ASP A 92 19.13 -1.85 0.33
C ASP A 92 18.76 -0.80 1.39
N LYS A 93 18.76 -1.25 2.63
CA LYS A 93 18.33 -0.45 3.78
C LYS A 93 19.24 0.75 4.08
N SER A 94 20.48 0.74 3.57
CA SER A 94 21.42 1.86 3.73
C SER A 94 20.97 3.10 2.96
N LYS A 95 20.23 2.90 1.87
CA LYS A 95 19.81 3.98 0.95
C LYS A 95 18.64 4.82 1.45
N VAL A 96 17.86 4.33 2.42
CA VAL A 96 16.72 5.10 2.97
C VAL A 96 17.17 6.45 3.56
N ASN A 97 18.38 6.48 4.10
CA ASN A 97 19.02 7.69 4.64
C ASN A 97 19.95 8.38 3.63
N SER A 98 19.93 7.95 2.36
CA SER A 98 20.75 8.54 1.33
C SER A 98 20.38 10.02 1.13
N LEU A 99 21.38 10.83 0.79
CA LEU A 99 21.18 12.24 0.43
C LEU A 99 20.54 12.40 -0.96
N SER A 100 20.23 11.29 -1.63
CA SER A 100 19.56 11.31 -2.93
C SER A 100 18.20 12.00 -2.81
N ARG A 101 17.92 12.87 -3.75
CA ARG A 101 16.62 13.54 -3.83
C ARG A 101 15.50 12.50 -3.95
N LYS A 102 14.52 12.59 -3.06
CA LYS A 102 13.37 11.70 -3.05
C LYS A 102 12.39 12.05 -4.17
N ILE A 103 11.83 11.01 -4.80
CA ILE A 103 10.71 11.13 -5.72
C ILE A 103 9.52 10.35 -5.14
N PRO A 104 8.36 10.99 -4.90
CA PRO A 104 7.18 10.29 -4.45
C PRO A 104 6.64 9.38 -5.54
N HIS A 105 6.26 8.15 -5.19
CA HIS A 105 5.54 7.22 -6.05
C HIS A 105 4.17 6.93 -5.43
N ILE A 106 3.15 7.65 -5.88
CA ILE A 106 1.78 7.54 -5.38
C ILE A 106 1.04 6.49 -6.20
N GLY A 107 0.49 5.48 -5.55
CA GLY A 107 -0.18 4.41 -6.28
C GLY A 107 -0.84 3.36 -5.40
N ASP A 108 -1.37 2.35 -6.05
CA ASP A 108 -1.84 1.12 -5.44
C ASP A 108 -0.67 0.25 -4.93
N SER A 109 -0.86 -1.07 -4.80
CA SER A 109 0.21 -1.97 -4.35
C SER A 109 1.44 -1.98 -5.26
N HIS A 110 1.32 -1.58 -6.53
CA HIS A 110 2.44 -1.51 -7.48
C HIS A 110 3.40 -0.38 -7.15
N SER A 111 2.95 0.68 -6.45
CA SER A 111 3.84 1.73 -5.94
C SER A 111 4.92 1.19 -4.97
N LEU A 112 4.69 0.00 -4.43
CA LEU A 112 5.61 -0.67 -3.51
C LEU A 112 6.75 -1.42 -4.23
N SER A 113 6.63 -1.70 -5.53
CA SER A 113 7.62 -2.48 -6.30
C SER A 113 8.99 -1.81 -6.37
N PHE A 114 9.01 -0.47 -6.33
CA PHE A 114 10.25 0.33 -6.34
C PHE A 114 10.53 0.99 -5.00
N SER A 115 9.87 0.54 -3.93
CA SER A 115 10.00 1.15 -2.60
C SER A 115 11.45 1.24 -2.16
N HIS A 116 11.88 2.45 -1.83
CA HIS A 116 13.20 2.75 -1.29
C HIS A 116 14.38 2.30 -2.18
N GLN A 117 14.14 2.15 -3.49
CA GLN A 117 15.20 1.90 -4.46
C GLN A 117 15.66 3.20 -5.09
N GLU A 118 16.95 3.25 -5.44
CA GLU A 118 17.48 4.33 -6.26
C GLU A 118 17.28 4.00 -7.73
N ILE A 119 16.70 4.94 -8.46
CA ILE A 119 16.49 4.86 -9.90
C ILE A 119 17.14 6.07 -10.60
N SER A 120 17.60 5.88 -11.83
CA SER A 120 18.11 6.98 -12.65
C SER A 120 16.99 7.57 -13.50
N ILE A 121 16.75 8.88 -13.34
CA ILE A 121 15.78 9.63 -14.13
C ILE A 121 16.51 10.81 -14.74
N LEU A 122 16.53 10.90 -16.08
CA LEU A 122 17.21 11.98 -16.81
C LEU A 122 18.66 12.19 -16.31
N ASN A 123 19.41 11.09 -16.11
CA ASN A 123 20.78 11.06 -15.58
C ASN A 123 20.93 11.55 -14.13
N HIS A 124 19.86 11.62 -13.37
CA HIS A 124 19.90 11.95 -11.95
C HIS A 124 19.41 10.78 -11.09
N MET A 125 20.16 10.43 -10.06
CA MET A 125 19.71 9.44 -9.09
C MET A 125 18.58 10.00 -8.22
N ARG A 126 17.55 9.19 -8.05
CA ARG A 126 16.36 9.48 -7.23
C ARG A 126 16.06 8.30 -6.33
N LEU A 127 15.80 8.57 -5.06
CA LEU A 127 15.28 7.57 -4.12
C LEU A 127 13.77 7.54 -4.20
N VAL A 128 13.19 6.42 -4.60
CA VAL A 128 11.73 6.27 -4.68
C VAL A 128 11.13 6.19 -3.28
N GLN A 129 10.25 7.14 -2.97
CA GLN A 129 9.48 7.17 -1.73
C GLN A 129 8.06 6.65 -2.01
N PRO A 130 7.71 5.45 -1.55
CA PRO A 130 6.38 4.90 -1.80
C PRO A 130 5.31 5.68 -1.03
N VAL A 131 4.19 5.92 -1.69
CA VAL A 131 2.97 6.52 -1.13
C VAL A 131 1.82 5.62 -1.51
N TRP A 132 1.57 4.65 -0.66
CA TRP A 132 0.60 3.60 -0.94
C TRP A 132 -0.82 4.01 -0.61
N ILE A 133 -1.71 3.93 -1.60
CA ILE A 133 -3.16 4.11 -1.44
C ILE A 133 -3.83 2.75 -1.72
N PRO A 134 -4.12 1.96 -0.68
CA PRO A 134 -4.65 0.61 -0.86
C PRO A 134 -6.03 0.62 -1.53
N ASN A 135 -6.26 -0.36 -2.41
CA ASN A 135 -7.53 -0.58 -3.13
C ASN A 135 -7.97 0.62 -3.98
N CYS A 136 -7.02 1.41 -4.46
CA CYS A 136 -7.32 2.55 -5.33
C CYS A 136 -7.26 2.13 -6.79
N TYR A 137 -8.37 2.29 -7.48
CA TYR A 137 -8.51 2.04 -8.92
C TYR A 137 -8.32 3.34 -9.70
N ALA A 138 -7.72 3.28 -10.89
CA ALA A 138 -7.67 4.43 -11.80
C ALA A 138 -9.10 4.92 -12.13
N PHE A 139 -10.04 4.01 -12.31
CA PHE A 139 -11.46 4.28 -12.51
C PHE A 139 -12.07 5.18 -11.42
N ASN A 140 -11.57 5.14 -10.18
CA ASN A 140 -12.05 6.02 -9.11
C ASN A 140 -11.74 7.50 -9.37
N PHE A 141 -10.72 7.81 -10.17
CA PHE A 141 -10.39 9.19 -10.57
C PHE A 141 -11.26 9.69 -11.73
N ALA A 142 -11.75 8.78 -12.58
CA ALA A 142 -12.64 9.12 -13.70
C ALA A 142 -14.01 9.66 -13.24
N ARG A 143 -14.47 9.28 -12.06
CA ARG A 143 -15.76 9.74 -11.53
C ARG A 143 -15.73 11.24 -11.26
N LYS A 144 -16.78 11.95 -11.65
CA LYS A 144 -16.90 13.39 -11.41
C LYS A 144 -17.02 13.73 -9.93
N GLU A 145 -17.69 12.87 -9.15
CA GLU A 145 -17.92 13.07 -7.73
C GLU A 145 -16.61 12.93 -6.95
N ILE A 146 -16.51 13.71 -5.88
CA ILE A 146 -15.46 13.54 -4.88
C ILE A 146 -15.72 12.23 -4.14
N ASN A 147 -14.71 11.38 -4.11
CA ASN A 147 -14.74 10.12 -3.39
C ASN A 147 -13.53 9.99 -2.45
N GLN A 148 -13.55 8.98 -1.59
CA GLN A 148 -12.49 8.77 -0.59
C GLN A 148 -11.09 8.67 -1.22
N TYR A 149 -10.94 8.06 -2.40
CA TYR A 149 -9.64 7.86 -3.05
C TYR A 149 -9.07 9.17 -3.59
N LYS A 150 -9.92 10.04 -4.16
CA LYS A 150 -9.53 11.40 -4.55
C LYS A 150 -9.08 12.21 -3.33
N ILE A 151 -9.82 12.10 -2.21
CA ILE A 151 -9.45 12.76 -0.96
C ILE A 151 -8.09 12.25 -0.46
N PHE A 152 -7.87 10.93 -0.47
CA PHE A 152 -6.59 10.34 -0.04
C PHE A 152 -5.45 10.79 -0.95
N PHE A 153 -5.64 10.71 -2.26
CA PHE A 153 -4.65 11.17 -3.21
C PHE A 153 -4.29 12.65 -2.97
N LEU A 154 -5.27 13.52 -2.89
CA LEU A 154 -5.06 14.96 -2.66
C LEU A 154 -4.37 15.24 -1.33
N ASN A 155 -4.71 14.51 -0.27
CA ASN A 155 -4.05 14.66 1.02
C ASN A 155 -2.58 14.22 0.97
N GLN A 156 -2.28 13.12 0.28
CA GLN A 156 -0.89 12.70 0.07
C GLN A 156 -0.14 13.66 -0.84
N TYR A 157 -0.76 14.08 -1.95
CA TYR A 157 -0.16 15.03 -2.89
C TYR A 157 0.23 16.36 -2.23
N LYS A 158 -0.57 16.88 -1.30
CA LYS A 158 -0.24 18.10 -0.54
C LYS A 158 1.12 18.03 0.16
N ASN A 159 1.52 16.84 0.60
CA ASN A 159 2.82 16.64 1.25
C ASN A 159 4.00 16.72 0.27
N PHE A 160 3.72 16.64 -1.03
CA PHE A 160 4.71 16.57 -2.11
C PHE A 160 4.52 17.66 -3.18
N ARG A 161 3.68 18.66 -2.93
CA ARG A 161 3.37 19.72 -3.91
C ARG A 161 4.61 20.49 -4.40
N ASP A 162 5.66 20.53 -3.58
CA ASP A 162 6.92 21.18 -3.93
C ASP A 162 7.88 20.23 -4.68
N SER A 163 7.50 18.96 -4.87
CA SER A 163 8.25 18.00 -5.67
C SER A 163 8.10 18.33 -7.14
N LYS A 164 9.21 18.48 -7.85
CA LYS A 164 9.21 18.73 -9.29
C LYS A 164 8.80 17.52 -10.13
N GLU A 165 8.90 16.33 -9.51
CA GLU A 165 8.69 15.03 -10.16
C GLU A 165 7.90 14.16 -9.21
N ILE A 166 6.85 13.51 -9.70
CA ILE A 166 6.02 12.54 -8.95
C ILE A 166 5.70 11.40 -9.89
N PHE A 167 5.88 10.16 -9.42
CA PHE A 167 5.34 8.99 -10.09
C PHE A 167 3.92 8.72 -9.61
N ILE A 168 3.06 8.35 -10.53
CA ILE A 168 1.68 7.95 -10.25
C ILE A 168 1.45 6.62 -10.96
N SER A 169 1.01 5.59 -10.22
CA SER A 169 0.69 4.28 -10.78
C SER A 169 -0.59 3.71 -10.17
N PHE A 170 -1.65 3.79 -10.97
CA PHE A 170 -2.92 3.12 -10.74
C PHE A 170 -3.34 2.43 -12.03
N GLY A 171 -4.22 1.43 -11.95
CA GLY A 171 -4.85 0.85 -13.12
C GLY A 171 -4.60 -0.63 -13.33
N GLU A 172 -3.66 -1.27 -12.63
CA GLU A 172 -3.52 -2.73 -12.74
C GLU A 172 -4.80 -3.44 -12.28
N ILE A 173 -5.37 -2.99 -11.15
CA ILE A 173 -6.61 -3.55 -10.62
C ILE A 173 -7.77 -3.35 -11.62
N ASP A 174 -7.77 -2.24 -12.35
CA ASP A 174 -8.78 -1.92 -13.35
C ASP A 174 -8.79 -2.89 -14.54
N CYS A 175 -7.66 -3.56 -14.80
CA CYS A 175 -7.49 -4.53 -15.87
C CYS A 175 -7.83 -5.98 -15.45
N ARG A 176 -8.18 -6.22 -14.19
CA ARG A 176 -8.52 -7.56 -13.71
C ARG A 176 -9.89 -7.99 -14.20
N LYS A 177 -10.03 -9.31 -14.46
CA LYS A 177 -11.26 -9.90 -14.98
C LYS A 177 -12.47 -9.69 -14.05
N ASP A 178 -12.24 -9.80 -12.74
CA ASP A 178 -13.31 -9.80 -11.72
C ASP A 178 -13.44 -8.47 -11.00
N GLU A 179 -12.72 -7.44 -11.44
CA GLU A 179 -12.66 -6.12 -10.80
C GLU A 179 -12.54 -5.01 -11.86
N GLY A 180 -12.70 -3.76 -11.45
CA GLY A 180 -12.39 -2.59 -12.27
C GLY A 180 -13.30 -2.36 -13.48
N ILE A 181 -12.70 -1.97 -14.58
CA ILE A 181 -13.40 -1.48 -15.79
C ILE A 181 -14.30 -2.55 -16.40
N LEU A 182 -13.81 -3.79 -16.57
CA LEU A 182 -14.59 -4.86 -17.19
C LEU A 182 -15.85 -5.19 -16.38
N THR A 183 -15.69 -5.36 -15.08
CA THR A 183 -16.84 -5.63 -14.20
C THR A 183 -17.84 -4.49 -14.20
N TYR A 184 -17.35 -3.25 -14.22
CA TYR A 184 -18.23 -2.07 -14.30
C TYR A 184 -18.99 -2.00 -15.63
N SER A 185 -18.31 -2.22 -16.75
CA SER A 185 -18.90 -2.26 -18.10
C SER A 185 -20.04 -3.29 -18.17
N ILE A 186 -19.77 -4.54 -17.76
CA ILE A 186 -20.77 -5.62 -17.75
C ILE A 186 -21.97 -5.27 -16.84
N LYS A 187 -21.69 -4.80 -15.62
CA LYS A 187 -22.75 -4.50 -14.62
C LYS A 187 -23.67 -3.38 -15.05
N HIS A 188 -23.19 -2.43 -15.81
CA HIS A 188 -23.92 -1.23 -16.21
C HIS A 188 -24.29 -1.18 -17.68
N ASP A 189 -24.06 -2.29 -18.41
CA ASP A 189 -24.33 -2.41 -19.86
C ASP A 189 -23.73 -1.26 -20.66
N LYS A 190 -22.47 -0.94 -20.37
CA LYS A 190 -21.72 0.13 -21.04
C LYS A 190 -20.66 -0.48 -21.96
N ASP A 191 -20.36 0.24 -23.05
CA ASP A 191 -19.23 -0.12 -23.89
C ASP A 191 -17.91 -0.02 -23.11
N ILE A 192 -17.10 -1.06 -23.19
CA ILE A 192 -15.83 -1.14 -22.44
C ILE A 192 -14.84 -0.07 -22.89
N LEU A 193 -14.82 0.27 -24.19
CA LEU A 193 -13.91 1.30 -24.70
C LEU A 193 -14.31 2.68 -24.20
N GLU A 194 -15.62 2.96 -24.10
CA GLU A 194 -16.12 4.20 -23.50
C GLU A 194 -15.68 4.31 -22.03
N VAL A 195 -15.83 3.25 -21.24
CA VAL A 195 -15.39 3.23 -19.85
C VAL A 195 -13.87 3.40 -19.72
N CYS A 196 -13.08 2.80 -20.61
CA CYS A 196 -11.64 2.99 -20.66
C CYS A 196 -11.27 4.45 -20.96
N GLU A 197 -11.91 5.05 -21.97
CA GLU A 197 -11.66 6.46 -22.32
C GLU A 197 -12.03 7.42 -21.19
N GLU A 198 -13.19 7.21 -20.56
CA GLU A 198 -13.60 7.99 -19.40
C GLU A 198 -12.59 7.86 -18.25
N THR A 199 -12.07 6.65 -18.03
CA THR A 199 -11.06 6.39 -16.99
C THR A 199 -9.75 7.12 -17.29
N ILE A 200 -9.25 7.04 -18.51
CA ILE A 200 -8.03 7.74 -18.93
C ILE A 200 -8.19 9.26 -18.80
N LYS A 201 -9.29 9.82 -19.32
CA LYS A 201 -9.58 11.26 -19.25
C LYS A 201 -9.70 11.79 -17.81
N GLY A 202 -10.20 10.98 -16.91
CA GLY A 202 -10.34 11.37 -15.50
C GLY A 202 -9.06 11.16 -14.67
N TYR A 203 -8.14 10.34 -15.18
CA TYR A 203 -6.86 10.04 -14.54
C TYR A 203 -5.77 11.06 -14.92
N ILE A 204 -5.82 11.62 -16.12
CA ILE A 204 -4.88 12.64 -16.63
C ILE A 204 -5.40 14.04 -16.31
#